data_70fd6ebe908fbdd3071077c8a262a82e
#
_entry.id   70fd6ebe908fbdd3071077c8a262a82e
#
_cell.length_a   1.000
_cell.length_b   1.000
_cell.length_c   1.000
_cell.angle_alpha   90.00
_cell.angle_beta   90.00
_cell.angle_gamma   90.00
#
_symmetry.space_group_name_H-M   'P 1'
#
loop_
_entity.id
_entity.type
_entity.pdbx_description
1 polymer ?
#
loop_
_entity_poly.entity_id
_entity_poly.type
_entity_poly.pdbx_seq_one_letter_code
_entity_poly.pdbx_strand_id
1 'polypeptide(L)'
;IFKRLCEKAKINDNFDEIVVNSDIPVIVDFWAPWCGPCKMFAPIFNETSKKYPLKAVFAKVDTEREQTLGSKYHIMSIPTLVVFKNGREVKRVSGALDPLRLSTLINEFI
;
A
#
# COMPACT_ATOMS: atom_id res chain seq x y z
N ILE A 1 13.89 7.91 6.77
CA ILE A 1 12.57 7.62 7.20
C ILE A 1 12.29 6.18 7.47
N PHE A 2 12.56 5.34 6.51
CA PHE A 2 12.39 3.93 6.70
C PHE A 2 13.70 3.31 7.05
N LYS A 3 13.69 2.54 8.09
CA LYS A 3 14.87 1.80 8.47
C LYS A 3 14.97 0.53 7.67
N ARG A 4 13.80 0.00 7.28
CA ARG A 4 13.75 -1.23 6.51
C ARG A 4 12.68 -1.06 5.45
N LEU A 5 13.09 -1.11 4.21
CA LEU A 5 12.23 -0.82 3.08
C LEU A 5 11.24 -1.93 2.78
N CYS A 6 11.43 -3.10 3.35
CA CYS A 6 10.49 -4.21 3.20
C CYS A 6 9.42 -4.22 4.27
N GLU A 7 9.50 -3.32 5.23
CA GLU A 7 8.61 -3.27 6.36
C GLU A 7 7.40 -2.41 6.06
N LYS A 8 6.23 -2.82 6.53
CA LYS A 8 5.04 -2.00 6.40
C LYS A 8 5.18 -0.78 7.27
N ALA A 9 4.86 0.36 6.72
CA ALA A 9 4.83 1.60 7.48
C ALA A 9 3.38 1.92 7.82
N LYS A 10 3.15 2.45 9.00
CA LYS A 10 1.86 3.00 9.36
C LYS A 10 1.87 4.44 8.91
N ILE A 11 0.98 4.76 8.00
CA ILE A 11 0.95 6.07 7.39
C ILE A 11 -0.05 6.95 8.12
N ASN A 12 0.40 8.09 8.58
CA ASN A 12 -0.48 9.11 9.14
C ASN A 12 0.02 10.47 8.65
N ASP A 13 0.62 11.25 9.52
CA ASP A 13 0.96 12.63 9.18
C ASP A 13 2.05 12.78 8.13
N ASN A 14 2.86 11.74 7.92
CA ASN A 14 4.00 11.82 7.01
C ASN A 14 3.78 11.05 5.71
N PHE A 15 2.54 10.81 5.34
CA PHE A 15 2.23 10.03 4.14
C PHE A 15 2.85 10.65 2.88
N ASP A 16 2.63 11.95 2.68
CA ASP A 16 3.14 12.62 1.49
C ASP A 16 4.65 12.57 1.42
N GLU A 17 5.32 12.70 2.56
CA GLU A 17 6.77 12.62 2.61
C GLU A 17 7.25 11.24 2.17
N ILE A 18 6.59 10.20 2.63
CA ILE A 18 6.94 8.83 2.28
C ILE A 18 6.78 8.59 0.79
N VAL A 19 5.63 9.00 0.25
CA VAL A 19 5.30 8.75 -1.14
C VAL A 19 6.16 9.60 -2.09
N VAL A 20 6.28 10.88 -1.79
CA VAL A 20 6.98 11.82 -2.68
C VAL A 20 8.47 11.58 -2.70
N ASN A 21 9.05 11.25 -1.55
CA ASN A 21 10.50 11.15 -1.43
C ASN A 21 11.06 9.76 -1.69
N SER A 22 10.22 8.81 -2.06
CA SER A 22 10.69 7.46 -2.30
C SER A 22 11.18 7.26 -3.73
N ASP A 23 12.39 6.76 -3.87
CA ASP A 23 12.97 6.41 -5.18
C ASP A 23 12.44 5.10 -5.71
N ILE A 24 11.86 4.29 -4.84
CA ILE A 24 11.34 2.98 -5.20
C ILE A 24 9.82 2.99 -5.08
N PRO A 25 9.15 2.04 -5.71
CA PRO A 25 7.68 2.02 -5.65
C PRO A 25 7.16 1.92 -4.22
N VAL A 26 6.06 2.60 -3.96
CA VAL A 26 5.35 2.53 -2.68
C VAL A 26 4.00 1.87 -2.95
N ILE A 27 3.78 0.74 -2.33
CA ILE A 27 2.53 -0.01 -2.48
C ILE A 27 1.71 0.24 -1.22
N VAL A 28 0.55 0.87 -1.40
CA VAL A 28 -0.29 1.29 -0.28
C VAL A 28 -1.58 0.48 -0.27
N ASP A 29 -1.87 -0.13 0.87
CA ASP A 29 -3.11 -0.86 1.12
C ASP A 29 -4.05 0.03 1.94
N PHE A 30 -5.09 0.54 1.29
CA PHE A 30 -6.14 1.31 1.97
C PHE A 30 -7.16 0.31 2.51
N TRP A 31 -7.37 0.33 3.80
CA TRP A 31 -8.16 -0.70 4.50
C TRP A 31 -8.95 -0.09 5.66
N ALA A 32 -9.75 -0.91 6.31
CA ALA A 32 -10.42 -0.53 7.56
C ALA A 32 -10.54 -1.75 8.46
N PRO A 33 -10.54 -1.55 9.78
CA PRO A 33 -10.55 -2.68 10.73
C PRO A 33 -11.82 -3.54 10.68
N TRP A 34 -12.94 -2.98 10.23
CA TRP A 34 -14.21 -3.71 10.17
C TRP A 34 -14.43 -4.44 8.84
N CYS A 35 -13.52 -4.29 7.92
CA CYS A 35 -13.67 -4.80 6.56
C CYS A 35 -13.18 -6.24 6.47
N GLY A 36 -14.08 -7.20 6.18
CA GLY A 36 -13.74 -8.60 6.06
C GLY A 36 -12.68 -8.90 5.01
N PRO A 37 -12.88 -8.48 3.76
CA PRO A 37 -11.88 -8.69 2.71
C PRO A 37 -10.53 -8.06 3.04
N CYS A 38 -10.52 -6.94 3.75
CA CYS A 38 -9.26 -6.32 4.18
C CYS A 38 -8.51 -7.23 5.15
N LYS A 39 -9.22 -7.87 6.06
CA LYS A 39 -8.62 -8.78 7.02
C LYS A 39 -8.06 -10.01 6.34
N MET A 40 -8.73 -10.49 5.31
CA MET A 40 -8.24 -11.63 4.53
C MET A 40 -7.00 -11.26 3.73
N PHE A 41 -6.96 -10.03 3.24
CA PHE A 41 -5.83 -9.56 2.44
C PHE A 41 -4.60 -9.22 3.29
N ALA A 42 -4.79 -8.85 4.53
CA ALA A 42 -3.70 -8.41 5.40
C ALA A 42 -2.52 -9.40 5.47
N PRO A 43 -2.73 -10.70 5.72
CA PRO A 43 -1.60 -11.63 5.76
C PRO A 43 -0.94 -11.79 4.40
N ILE A 44 -1.70 -11.72 3.31
CA ILE A 44 -1.16 -11.82 1.96
C ILE A 44 -0.24 -10.65 1.67
N PHE A 45 -0.69 -9.45 2.00
CA PHE A 45 0.10 -8.23 1.82
C PHE A 45 1.37 -8.29 2.66
N ASN A 46 1.23 -8.71 3.90
CA ASN A 46 2.34 -8.81 4.83
C ASN A 46 3.39 -9.82 4.36
N GLU A 47 2.96 -11.01 3.97
CA GLU A 47 3.90 -12.03 3.51
C GLU A 47 4.58 -11.66 2.21
N THR A 48 3.83 -11.05 1.31
CA THR A 48 4.40 -10.62 0.03
C THR A 48 5.45 -9.53 0.22
N SER A 49 5.24 -8.63 1.19
CA SER A 49 6.20 -7.56 1.45
C SER A 49 7.59 -8.09 1.79
N LYS A 50 7.66 -9.27 2.37
CA LYS A 50 8.95 -9.88 2.76
C LYS A 50 9.76 -10.35 1.57
N LYS A 51 9.14 -10.48 0.41
CA LYS A 51 9.81 -10.95 -0.80
C LYS A 51 10.52 -9.85 -1.56
N TYR A 52 10.31 -8.60 -1.19
CA TYR A 52 10.84 -7.46 -1.93
C TYR A 52 11.64 -6.49 -1.04
N PRO A 53 12.60 -7.00 -0.26
CA PRO A 53 13.41 -6.12 0.57
C PRO A 53 14.21 -5.17 -0.29
N LEU A 54 14.20 -3.90 0.07
CA LEU A 54 14.95 -2.83 -0.62
C LEU A 54 14.43 -2.53 -2.04
N LYS A 55 13.35 -3.17 -2.47
CA LYS A 55 12.83 -2.97 -3.82
C LYS A 55 11.53 -2.21 -3.86
N ALA A 56 10.79 -2.21 -2.77
CA ALA A 56 9.51 -1.51 -2.68
C ALA A 56 9.22 -1.20 -1.22
N VAL A 57 8.44 -0.16 -1.01
CA VAL A 57 7.93 0.19 0.31
C VAL A 57 6.49 -0.29 0.39
N PHE A 58 6.17 -1.00 1.45
CA PHE A 58 4.81 -1.49 1.69
C PHE A 58 4.21 -0.72 2.85
N ALA A 59 3.07 -0.09 2.63
CA ALA A 59 2.45 0.78 3.62
C ALA A 59 0.97 0.49 3.71
N LYS A 60 0.39 0.81 4.86
CA LYS A 60 -1.05 0.62 5.09
C LYS A 60 -1.66 1.91 5.59
N VAL A 61 -2.83 2.24 5.07
CA VAL A 61 -3.60 3.39 5.52
C VAL A 61 -4.95 2.91 6.01
N ASP A 62 -5.23 3.13 7.30
CA ASP A 62 -6.53 2.85 7.89
C ASP A 62 -7.44 4.02 7.52
N THR A 63 -8.36 3.79 6.60
CA THR A 63 -9.21 4.86 6.08
C THR A 63 -10.18 5.41 7.12
N GLU A 64 -10.41 4.68 8.18
CA GLU A 64 -11.27 5.15 9.26
C GLU A 64 -10.54 6.17 10.13
N ARG A 65 -9.26 5.93 10.38
CA ARG A 65 -8.44 6.87 11.15
C ARG A 65 -7.93 8.01 10.29
N GLU A 66 -7.62 7.73 9.03
CA GLU A 66 -7.03 8.71 8.11
C GLU A 66 -8.02 9.07 7.03
N GLN A 67 -9.16 9.64 7.44
CA GLN A 67 -10.24 9.95 6.52
C GLN A 67 -9.83 10.96 5.45
N THR A 68 -8.96 11.88 5.81
CA THR A 68 -8.46 12.88 4.88
C THR A 68 -7.70 12.22 3.72
N LEU A 69 -6.88 11.22 4.03
CA LEU A 69 -6.14 10.51 2.99
C LEU A 69 -7.06 9.70 2.09
N GLY A 70 -8.03 9.01 2.66
CA GLY A 70 -9.01 8.28 1.87
C GLY A 70 -9.74 9.18 0.91
N SER A 71 -10.12 10.35 1.37
CA SER A 71 -10.82 11.34 0.57
C SER A 71 -9.92 11.92 -0.51
N LYS A 72 -8.70 12.27 -0.12
CA LYS A 72 -7.72 12.86 -1.05
C LYS A 72 -7.45 11.96 -2.26
N TYR A 73 -7.38 10.66 -2.03
CA TYR A 73 -7.09 9.71 -3.10
C TYR A 73 -8.34 9.04 -3.64
N HIS A 74 -9.52 9.56 -3.30
CA HIS A 74 -10.80 9.07 -3.84
C HIS A 74 -10.97 7.57 -3.64
N ILE A 75 -10.74 7.10 -2.42
CA ILE A 75 -10.90 5.68 -2.12
C ILE A 75 -12.39 5.40 -1.92
N MET A 76 -12.98 4.74 -2.90
CA MET A 76 -14.42 4.46 -2.92
C MET A 76 -14.76 3.08 -2.39
N SER A 77 -13.80 2.19 -2.32
CA SER A 77 -14.00 0.84 -1.83
C SER A 77 -12.73 0.37 -1.14
N ILE A 78 -12.85 -0.64 -0.30
CA ILE A 78 -11.70 -1.22 0.41
C ILE A 78 -11.80 -2.74 0.36
N PRO A 79 -10.66 -3.43 0.34
CA PRO A 79 -9.32 -2.87 0.22
C PRO A 79 -9.08 -2.30 -1.17
N THR A 80 -8.30 -1.24 -1.24
CA THR A 80 -7.83 -0.71 -2.52
C THR A 80 -6.32 -0.58 -2.42
N LEU A 81 -5.65 -1.11 -3.42
CA LEU A 81 -4.20 -1.07 -3.49
C LEU A 81 -3.81 0.00 -4.49
N VAL A 82 -2.94 0.90 -4.07
CA VAL A 82 -2.45 1.97 -4.94
C VAL A 82 -0.94 1.90 -4.98
N VAL A 83 -0.38 1.92 -6.17
CA VAL A 83 1.07 1.94 -6.36
C VAL A 83 1.48 3.34 -6.74
N PHE A 84 2.42 3.90 -5.99
CA PHE A 84 3.01 5.21 -6.26
C PHE A 84 4.45 5.02 -6.71
N LYS A 85 4.85 5.79 -7.71
CA LYS A 85 6.24 5.80 -8.15
C LYS A 85 6.63 7.23 -8.47
N ASN A 86 7.72 7.68 -7.89
CA ASN A 86 8.21 9.05 -8.04
C ASN A 86 7.13 10.07 -7.66
N GLY A 87 6.39 9.77 -6.61
CA GLY A 87 5.36 10.66 -6.09
C GLY A 87 4.05 10.63 -6.83
N ARG A 88 3.89 9.75 -7.82
CA ARG A 88 2.67 9.71 -8.63
C ARG A 88 2.01 8.35 -8.58
N GLU A 89 0.69 8.36 -8.58
CA GLU A 89 -0.08 7.12 -8.67
C GLU A 89 0.10 6.52 -10.07
N VAL A 90 0.60 5.30 -10.14
CA VAL A 90 0.83 4.62 -11.42
C VAL A 90 -0.08 3.42 -11.61
N LYS A 91 -0.72 2.92 -10.55
CA LYS A 91 -1.63 1.78 -10.66
C LYS A 91 -2.57 1.78 -9.46
N ARG A 92 -3.79 1.32 -9.70
CA ARG A 92 -4.80 1.18 -8.66
C ARG A 92 -5.61 -0.07 -8.91
N VAL A 93 -5.82 -0.88 -7.87
CA VAL A 93 -6.61 -2.10 -7.96
C VAL A 93 -7.55 -2.15 -6.76
N SER A 94 -8.84 -2.33 -7.03
CA SER A 94 -9.83 -2.49 -5.96
C SER A 94 -10.04 -3.97 -5.68
N GLY A 95 -10.18 -4.29 -4.41
CA GLY A 95 -10.44 -5.66 -3.96
C GLY A 95 -9.16 -6.38 -3.57
N ALA A 96 -9.35 -7.48 -2.84
CA ALA A 96 -8.23 -8.29 -2.38
C ALA A 96 -7.63 -9.07 -3.55
N LEU A 97 -6.31 -9.14 -3.55
CA LEU A 97 -5.58 -9.90 -4.56
C LEU A 97 -5.02 -11.18 -3.92
N ASP A 98 -4.96 -12.25 -4.69
CA ASP A 98 -4.25 -13.44 -4.24
C ASP A 98 -2.73 -13.19 -4.32
N PRO A 99 -1.92 -14.06 -3.68
CA PRO A 99 -0.47 -13.83 -3.65
C PRO A 99 0.17 -13.71 -5.03
N LEU A 100 -0.28 -14.51 -5.98
CA LEU A 100 0.30 -14.49 -7.31
C LEU A 100 0.00 -13.18 -8.03
N ARG A 101 -1.23 -12.73 -7.97
CA ARG A 101 -1.63 -11.48 -8.62
C ARG A 101 -0.95 -10.29 -7.99
N LEU A 102 -0.80 -10.30 -6.68
CA LEU A 102 -0.11 -9.23 -5.99
C LEU A 102 1.36 -9.18 -6.41
N SER A 103 2.04 -10.32 -6.45
CA SER A 103 3.43 -10.37 -6.89
C SER A 103 3.59 -9.92 -8.34
N THR A 104 2.67 -10.32 -9.21
CA THR A 104 2.70 -9.92 -10.61
C THR A 104 2.57 -8.40 -10.73
N LEU A 105 1.66 -7.82 -9.96
CA LEU A 105 1.47 -6.38 -9.96
C LEU A 105 2.74 -5.65 -9.51
N ILE A 106 3.34 -6.10 -8.43
CA ILE A 106 4.54 -5.47 -7.88
C ILE A 106 5.69 -5.56 -8.87
N ASN A 107 5.85 -6.73 -9.49
CA ASN A 107 6.94 -6.95 -10.45
C ASN A 107 6.86 -6.03 -11.66
N GLU A 108 5.69 -5.49 -11.94
CA GLU A 108 5.51 -4.53 -13.02
C GLU A 108 6.26 -3.22 -12.77
N PHE A 109 6.48 -2.88 -11.51
CA PHE A 109 6.97 -1.56 -11.13
C PHE A 109 8.34 -1.54 -10.46
N ILE A 110 8.94 -2.69 -10.26
CA ILE A 110 10.28 -2.73 -9.65
C ILE A 110 11.38 -2.93 -10.69
#